data_6670b21a8f726217e4d1fba71e4fcb91
#
_entry.id   6670b21a8f726217e4d1fba71e4fcb91
#
_cell.length_a   1.000
_cell.length_b   1.000
_cell.length_c   1.000
_cell.angle_alpha   90.00
_cell.angle_beta   90.00
_cell.angle_gamma   90.00
#
_symmetry.space_group_name_H-M   'P 1'
#
loop_
_entity.id
_entity.type
_entity.pdbx_description
1 polymer ?
#
loop_
_entity_poly.entity_id
_entity_poly.type
_entity_poly.pdbx_seq_one_letter_code
_entity_poly.pdbx_strand_id
1 'polypeptide(L)'
;HKEYRRQRQMCIRDSMTEQGGRTSHTAIISRSLEIPAVVGIGSMMEELKDEEWVILDALEGTIIINPDKGQIEFYKQKQEEYLAGKQLLAQLKDEPAMTKDHAFFELCANIGNPSDADRILNYGAEGIGLYRTEFLYMENSHFPTEEEQFTAYKVVAEKMGDKPVIIRTLDIGGDKALPYFTFEHEENPFLGWRAIRICLDQVDVLKTQLRAILRASAFGDLKIMYPMIISKEELLQANEILEACKGELRSEGTKFNPDIQVGIMVETPAAVAMSDVLANYVDFFSIGTNDLCQYTLAVDRGNVKIAGRYNPLHPAVLRSIKRVIDAAHAKGKPVGMCGEFAGDERAAELLAGFGPVSYTHLRAHE
;
A
#
# COMPACT_ATOMS: atom_id res chain seq x y z
N HIS A 1 19.04 24.52 17.96
CA HIS A 1 18.33 23.39 17.31
C HIS A 1 19.16 22.62 16.27
N LYS A 2 20.30 23.10 15.79
CA LYS A 2 21.17 22.37 14.83
C LYS A 2 22.24 21.49 15.50
N GLU A 3 22.58 21.71 16.74
CA GLU A 3 23.59 20.93 17.48
C GLU A 3 23.05 19.64 18.08
N TYR A 4 21.75 19.51 18.32
CA TYR A 4 21.10 18.31 18.86
C TYR A 4 21.03 17.12 17.88
N ARG A 5 21.26 17.33 16.58
CA ARG A 5 21.18 16.30 15.55
C ARG A 5 22.41 15.39 15.42
N ARG A 6 23.54 15.70 16.07
CA ARG A 6 24.81 14.95 15.86
C ARG A 6 25.21 13.97 16.96
N GLN A 7 24.51 13.88 18.08
CA GLN A 7 24.99 13.09 19.22
C GLN A 7 24.00 12.09 19.83
N ARG A 8 22.87 11.81 19.23
CA ARG A 8 21.92 10.82 19.74
C ARG A 8 21.41 9.86 18.65
N GLN A 9 22.23 8.89 18.26
CA GLN A 9 21.78 7.50 18.12
C GLN A 9 21.46 6.95 19.52
N MET A 10 20.66 7.64 20.29
CA MET A 10 20.10 7.12 21.52
C MET A 10 18.72 6.60 21.21
N CYS A 11 18.47 5.37 21.59
CA CYS A 11 17.22 4.66 21.55
C CYS A 11 16.05 5.62 21.90
N ILE A 12 15.42 6.21 20.88
CA ILE A 12 14.12 6.84 21.07
C ILE A 12 13.19 5.68 21.36
N ARG A 13 12.70 5.59 22.60
CA ARG A 13 11.82 4.49 23.02
C ARG A 13 10.36 4.80 22.75
N ASP A 14 10.01 6.09 22.64
CA ASP A 14 8.66 6.60 22.46
C ASP A 14 8.69 8.05 21.93
N SER A 15 7.59 8.53 21.40
CA SER A 15 7.49 9.88 20.86
C SER A 15 6.10 10.48 21.10
N MET A 16 6.06 11.76 21.43
CA MET A 16 4.83 12.55 21.53
C MET A 16 4.96 13.82 20.71
N THR A 17 3.88 14.26 20.06
CA THR A 17 3.87 15.52 19.34
C THR A 17 2.62 16.32 19.65
N GLU A 18 2.80 17.64 19.82
CA GLU A 18 1.71 18.59 20.05
C GLU A 18 0.71 18.61 18.90
N GLN A 19 1.22 18.62 17.68
CA GLN A 19 0.45 18.68 16.44
C GLN A 19 0.68 17.45 15.57
N GLY A 20 -0.29 17.19 14.70
CA GLY A 20 -0.21 16.12 13.72
C GLY A 20 -1.36 15.14 13.85
N GLY A 21 -1.58 14.39 12.78
CA GLY A 21 -2.55 13.29 12.71
C GLY A 21 -1.85 11.98 12.35
N ARG A 22 -2.62 10.92 12.15
CA ARG A 22 -2.11 9.59 11.77
C ARG A 22 -1.26 9.59 10.49
N THR A 23 -1.43 10.58 9.63
CA THR A 23 -0.72 10.76 8.35
C THR A 23 0.42 11.78 8.45
N SER A 24 0.71 12.33 9.63
CA SER A 24 1.82 13.27 9.79
C SER A 24 3.17 12.60 9.58
N HIS A 25 4.16 13.37 9.14
CA HIS A 25 5.52 12.87 8.90
C HIS A 25 6.12 12.16 10.13
N THR A 26 5.89 12.71 11.33
CA THR A 26 6.33 12.08 12.59
C THR A 26 5.64 10.72 12.82
N ALA A 27 4.32 10.63 12.59
CA ALA A 27 3.59 9.39 12.75
C ALA A 27 4.08 8.31 11.76
N ILE A 28 4.34 8.71 10.51
CA ILE A 28 4.87 7.82 9.47
C ILE A 28 6.27 7.31 9.87
N ILE A 29 7.17 8.20 10.30
CA ILE A 29 8.53 7.81 10.74
C ILE A 29 8.48 6.91 11.98
N SER A 30 7.67 7.26 12.97
CA SER A 30 7.58 6.47 14.20
C SER A 30 7.09 5.05 13.91
N ARG A 31 6.07 4.90 13.05
CA ARG A 31 5.64 3.57 12.60
C ARG A 31 6.75 2.83 11.85
N SER A 32 7.42 3.52 10.94
CA SER A 32 8.52 2.94 10.16
C SER A 32 9.67 2.43 11.03
N LEU A 33 9.88 3.03 12.19
CA LEU A 33 10.91 2.64 13.16
C LEU A 33 10.35 1.77 14.30
N GLU A 34 9.07 1.40 14.26
CA GLU A 34 8.36 0.67 15.34
C GLU A 34 8.47 1.37 16.71
N ILE A 35 8.49 2.71 16.70
CA ILE A 35 8.55 3.52 17.91
C ILE A 35 7.13 3.87 18.32
N PRO A 36 6.69 3.51 19.54
CA PRO A 36 5.39 3.97 20.06
C PRO A 36 5.27 5.48 19.97
N ALA A 37 4.20 5.98 19.36
CA ALA A 37 4.00 7.42 19.21
C ALA A 37 2.53 7.82 19.40
N VAL A 38 2.32 8.93 20.10
CA VAL A 38 1.03 9.60 20.18
C VAL A 38 1.16 11.01 19.61
N VAL A 39 0.33 11.33 18.62
CA VAL A 39 0.40 12.60 17.88
C VAL A 39 -0.86 13.43 18.11
N GLY A 40 -0.73 14.75 18.06
CA GLY A 40 -1.87 15.65 18.18
C GLY A 40 -2.39 15.82 19.62
N ILE A 41 -1.50 15.76 20.60
CA ILE A 41 -1.88 15.87 22.03
C ILE A 41 -2.22 17.31 22.46
N GLY A 42 -2.00 18.29 21.58
CA GLY A 42 -2.38 19.70 21.83
C GLY A 42 -1.70 20.28 23.06
N SER A 43 -2.44 21.09 23.81
CA SER A 43 -1.95 21.81 25.00
C SER A 43 -1.49 20.90 26.16
N MET A 44 -1.78 19.60 26.13
CA MET A 44 -1.24 18.64 27.12
C MET A 44 0.29 18.60 27.11
N MET A 45 0.92 18.98 25.99
CA MET A 45 2.39 19.08 25.90
C MET A 45 2.96 20.13 26.88
N GLU A 46 2.20 21.17 27.21
CA GLU A 46 2.60 22.22 28.16
C GLU A 46 2.58 21.75 29.63
N GLU A 47 1.81 20.68 29.92
CA GLU A 47 1.71 20.10 31.25
C GLU A 47 2.89 19.16 31.55
N LEU A 48 3.61 18.68 30.53
CA LEU A 48 4.75 17.78 30.68
C LEU A 48 6.02 18.54 31.08
N LYS A 49 6.67 18.04 32.13
CA LYS A 49 7.96 18.56 32.57
C LYS A 49 9.08 17.54 32.35
N ASP A 50 10.30 18.05 32.24
CA ASP A 50 11.48 17.19 32.17
C ASP A 50 11.57 16.29 33.41
N GLU A 51 11.98 15.03 33.19
CA GLU A 51 12.16 14.01 34.23
C GLU A 51 10.88 13.47 34.88
N GLU A 52 9.69 13.81 34.37
CA GLU A 52 8.44 13.20 34.83
C GLU A 52 8.25 11.79 34.28
N TRP A 53 7.66 10.93 35.09
CA TRP A 53 7.25 9.60 34.64
C TRP A 53 5.95 9.70 33.82
N VAL A 54 5.99 9.08 32.62
CA VAL A 54 4.87 9.05 31.71
C VAL A 54 4.60 7.63 31.24
N ILE A 55 3.36 7.23 31.23
CA ILE A 55 2.91 6.04 30.48
C ILE A 55 2.38 6.53 29.14
N LEU A 56 2.87 5.91 28.06
CA LEU A 56 2.42 6.17 26.71
C LEU A 56 1.89 4.87 26.08
N ASP A 57 0.58 4.79 25.91
CA ASP A 57 -0.09 3.71 25.19
C ASP A 57 -0.43 4.18 23.78
N ALA A 58 0.43 3.84 22.83
CA ALA A 58 0.27 4.23 21.44
C ALA A 58 -0.83 3.46 20.71
N LEU A 59 -1.29 2.32 21.24
CA LEU A 59 -2.39 1.54 20.66
C LEU A 59 -3.73 2.24 20.91
N GLU A 60 -3.94 2.73 22.13
CA GLU A 60 -5.17 3.41 22.52
C GLU A 60 -5.08 4.94 22.46
N GLY A 61 -3.87 5.48 22.21
CA GLY A 61 -3.62 6.92 22.23
C GLY A 61 -3.73 7.54 23.61
N THR A 62 -3.42 6.79 24.67
CA THR A 62 -3.52 7.22 26.05
C THR A 62 -2.18 7.67 26.61
N ILE A 63 -2.17 8.81 27.31
CA ILE A 63 -1.00 9.34 28.01
C ILE A 63 -1.37 9.55 29.47
N ILE A 64 -0.56 9.06 30.39
CA ILE A 64 -0.74 9.26 31.84
C ILE A 64 0.53 9.89 32.40
N ILE A 65 0.41 11.09 32.95
CA ILE A 65 1.52 11.84 33.55
C ILE A 65 1.54 11.52 35.05
N ASN A 66 2.71 11.25 35.61
CA ASN A 66 2.92 10.88 37.01
C ASN A 66 2.00 9.74 37.48
N PRO A 67 2.05 8.56 36.80
CA PRO A 67 1.17 7.43 37.09
C PRO A 67 1.38 6.91 38.51
N ASP A 68 0.31 6.49 39.17
CA ASP A 68 0.37 5.78 40.44
C ASP A 68 0.89 4.34 40.27
N LYS A 69 1.19 3.67 41.39
CA LYS A 69 1.75 2.30 41.35
C LYS A 69 0.80 1.29 40.69
N GLY A 70 -0.52 1.46 40.89
CA GLY A 70 -1.50 0.56 40.30
C GLY A 70 -1.58 0.73 38.78
N GLN A 71 -1.52 1.97 38.28
CA GLN A 71 -1.46 2.27 36.86
C GLN A 71 -0.18 1.72 36.22
N ILE A 72 0.96 1.90 36.88
CA ILE A 72 2.24 1.34 36.38
C ILE A 72 2.15 -0.19 36.27
N GLU A 73 1.60 -0.87 37.27
CA GLU A 73 1.49 -2.32 37.28
C GLU A 73 0.54 -2.83 36.18
N PHE A 74 -0.62 -2.18 36.04
CA PHE A 74 -1.58 -2.47 34.96
C PHE A 74 -0.97 -2.35 33.57
N TYR A 75 -0.29 -1.24 33.28
CA TYR A 75 0.30 -1.04 31.95
C TYR A 75 1.55 -1.90 31.69
N LYS A 76 2.30 -2.30 32.74
CA LYS A 76 3.35 -3.30 32.61
C LYS A 76 2.78 -4.65 32.20
N GLN A 77 1.71 -5.10 32.85
CA GLN A 77 1.04 -6.35 32.49
C GLN A 77 0.51 -6.27 31.05
N LYS A 78 -0.14 -5.17 30.64
CA LYS A 78 -0.61 -4.95 29.29
C LYS A 78 0.52 -4.99 28.26
N GLN A 79 1.69 -4.44 28.58
CA GLN A 79 2.89 -4.50 27.75
C GLN A 79 3.43 -5.93 27.62
N GLU A 80 3.47 -6.69 28.72
CA GLU A 80 3.89 -8.09 28.70
C GLU A 80 2.96 -8.96 27.85
N GLU A 81 1.65 -8.78 27.97
CA GLU A 81 0.64 -9.45 27.15
C GLU A 81 0.80 -9.12 25.66
N TYR A 82 1.03 -7.84 25.32
CA TYR A 82 1.30 -7.40 23.95
C TYR A 82 2.59 -8.03 23.38
N LEU A 83 3.67 -8.02 24.16
CA LEU A 83 4.96 -8.61 23.74
C LEU A 83 4.86 -10.13 23.58
N ALA A 84 4.14 -10.81 24.46
CA ALA A 84 3.88 -12.24 24.35
C ALA A 84 3.06 -12.58 23.10
N GLY A 85 2.02 -11.77 22.81
CA GLY A 85 1.24 -11.89 21.56
C GLY A 85 2.12 -11.69 20.32
N LYS A 86 2.98 -10.66 20.33
CA LYS A 86 3.92 -10.39 19.22
C LYS A 86 4.92 -11.56 19.03
N GLN A 87 5.42 -12.15 20.12
CA GLN A 87 6.30 -13.31 20.04
C GLN A 87 5.57 -14.55 19.48
N LEU A 88 4.31 -14.76 19.87
CA LEU A 88 3.51 -15.86 19.33
C LEU A 88 3.29 -15.70 17.83
N LEU A 89 2.93 -14.49 17.38
CA LEU A 89 2.77 -14.19 15.95
C LEU A 89 4.08 -14.37 15.18
N ALA A 90 5.21 -14.00 15.76
CA ALA A 90 6.52 -14.20 15.13
C ALA A 90 6.85 -15.69 14.88
N GLN A 91 6.28 -16.62 15.64
CA GLN A 91 6.44 -18.06 15.39
C GLN A 91 5.64 -18.54 14.16
N LEU A 92 4.59 -17.81 13.79
CA LEU A 92 3.74 -18.16 12.66
C LEU A 92 4.25 -17.62 11.31
N LYS A 93 5.31 -16.82 11.31
CA LYS A 93 5.78 -16.11 10.09
C LYS A 93 6.20 -17.06 8.95
N ASP A 94 6.68 -18.26 9.29
CA ASP A 94 7.13 -19.25 8.32
C ASP A 94 6.07 -20.35 8.07
N GLU A 95 4.91 -20.24 8.73
CA GLU A 95 3.78 -21.15 8.51
C GLU A 95 2.95 -20.69 7.32
N PRO A 96 2.48 -21.61 6.45
CA PRO A 96 1.64 -21.26 5.32
C PRO A 96 0.29 -20.69 5.80
N ALA A 97 -0.16 -19.60 5.18
CA ALA A 97 -1.48 -19.06 5.45
C ALA A 97 -2.56 -19.98 4.86
N MET A 98 -3.14 -20.81 5.71
CA MET A 98 -4.07 -21.84 5.32
C MET A 98 -5.25 -21.91 6.30
N THR A 99 -6.46 -22.03 5.75
CA THR A 99 -7.67 -22.27 6.55
C THR A 99 -7.75 -23.72 7.02
N LYS A 100 -8.65 -24.00 7.97
CA LYS A 100 -8.87 -25.38 8.49
C LYS A 100 -9.38 -26.37 7.43
N ASP A 101 -10.01 -25.88 6.38
CA ASP A 101 -10.46 -26.64 5.21
C ASP A 101 -9.45 -26.64 4.06
N HIS A 102 -8.19 -26.29 4.37
CA HIS A 102 -7.04 -26.33 3.46
C HIS A 102 -7.07 -25.37 2.26
N ALA A 103 -7.80 -24.26 2.34
CA ALA A 103 -7.65 -23.18 1.38
C ALA A 103 -6.38 -22.37 1.70
N PHE A 104 -5.51 -22.19 0.69
CA PHE A 104 -4.28 -21.44 0.81
C PHE A 104 -4.46 -19.98 0.38
N PHE A 105 -3.75 -19.09 1.04
CA PHE A 105 -3.70 -17.67 0.71
C PHE A 105 -2.24 -17.21 0.68
N GLU A 106 -1.90 -16.38 -0.29
CA GLU A 106 -0.60 -15.71 -0.31
C GLU A 106 -0.67 -14.44 0.54
N LEU A 107 0.22 -14.33 1.53
CA LEU A 107 0.37 -13.12 2.33
C LEU A 107 1.44 -12.23 1.74
N CYS A 108 1.01 -11.19 1.04
CA CYS A 108 1.89 -10.25 0.36
C CYS A 108 2.03 -8.94 1.13
N ALA A 109 3.13 -8.23 0.87
CA ALA A 109 3.39 -6.93 1.47
C ALA A 109 3.01 -5.77 0.57
N ASN A 110 2.76 -4.63 1.20
CA ASN A 110 2.71 -3.30 0.59
C ASN A 110 4.06 -2.61 0.81
N ILE A 111 4.69 -2.11 -0.24
CA ILE A 111 5.89 -1.27 -0.12
C ILE A 111 5.73 0.06 -0.85
N GLY A 112 6.45 1.07 -0.40
CA GLY A 112 6.59 2.36 -1.06
C GLY A 112 8.02 2.65 -1.49
N ASN A 113 9.00 1.99 -0.85
CA ASN A 113 10.41 2.25 -1.06
C ASN A 113 11.18 0.92 -1.24
N PRO A 114 12.21 0.86 -2.12
CA PRO A 114 13.06 -0.33 -2.27
C PRO A 114 13.73 -0.84 -1.00
N SER A 115 13.97 0.05 -0.01
CA SER A 115 14.52 -0.33 1.29
C SER A 115 13.56 -1.19 2.13
N ASP A 116 12.26 -1.17 1.86
CA ASP A 116 11.28 -1.97 2.58
C ASP A 116 11.42 -3.47 2.30
N ALA A 117 12.03 -3.85 1.16
CA ALA A 117 12.11 -5.24 0.73
C ALA A 117 12.80 -6.18 1.74
N ASP A 118 13.90 -5.74 2.37
CA ASP A 118 14.59 -6.55 3.38
C ASP A 118 13.72 -6.79 4.62
N ARG A 119 12.96 -5.77 5.00
CA ARG A 119 12.12 -5.82 6.20
C ARG A 119 10.91 -6.73 6.01
N ILE A 120 10.22 -6.65 4.87
CA ILE A 120 9.06 -7.52 4.61
C ILE A 120 9.44 -8.99 4.53
N LEU A 121 10.63 -9.32 4.03
CA LEU A 121 11.16 -10.70 4.04
C LEU A 121 11.37 -11.20 5.46
N ASN A 122 11.81 -10.34 6.39
CA ASN A 122 11.96 -10.70 7.80
C ASN A 122 10.62 -10.98 8.50
N TYR A 123 9.50 -10.43 7.98
CA TYR A 123 8.15 -10.71 8.45
C TYR A 123 7.46 -11.88 7.74
N GLY A 124 8.16 -12.60 6.86
CA GLY A 124 7.63 -13.78 6.19
C GLY A 124 6.76 -13.48 4.97
N ALA A 125 6.88 -12.28 4.35
CA ALA A 125 6.11 -11.97 3.16
C ALA A 125 6.40 -12.95 2.02
N GLU A 126 5.34 -13.47 1.40
CA GLU A 126 5.40 -14.40 0.29
C GLU A 126 5.53 -13.68 -1.06
N GLY A 127 5.31 -12.37 -1.09
CA GLY A 127 5.46 -11.51 -2.25
C GLY A 127 5.22 -10.04 -1.93
N ILE A 128 5.29 -9.21 -2.94
CA ILE A 128 4.87 -7.81 -2.90
C ILE A 128 3.60 -7.69 -3.74
N GLY A 129 2.45 -7.61 -3.07
CA GLY A 129 1.16 -7.49 -3.73
C GLY A 129 0.83 -6.07 -4.16
N LEU A 130 1.56 -5.08 -3.66
CA LEU A 130 1.48 -3.69 -4.10
C LEU A 130 2.79 -2.93 -3.86
N TYR A 131 3.53 -2.66 -4.93
CA TYR A 131 4.59 -1.67 -4.91
C TYR A 131 4.03 -0.32 -5.38
N ARG A 132 3.92 0.62 -4.46
CA ARG A 132 3.41 1.98 -4.70
C ARG A 132 4.53 2.86 -5.24
N THR A 133 4.54 3.07 -6.54
CA THR A 133 5.61 3.80 -7.23
C THR A 133 5.54 5.31 -7.06
N GLU A 134 4.42 5.87 -6.61
CA GLU A 134 4.25 7.30 -6.42
C GLU A 134 5.27 7.93 -5.47
N PHE A 135 5.78 7.18 -4.47
CA PHE A 135 6.81 7.67 -3.56
C PHE A 135 8.10 8.02 -4.30
N LEU A 136 8.48 7.23 -5.31
CA LEU A 136 9.64 7.51 -6.14
C LEU A 136 9.51 8.86 -6.87
N TYR A 137 8.28 9.21 -7.27
CA TYR A 137 7.98 10.49 -7.91
C TYR A 137 7.92 11.64 -6.90
N MET A 138 7.34 11.41 -5.72
CA MET A 138 7.16 12.44 -4.69
C MET A 138 8.48 12.86 -4.02
N GLU A 139 9.44 11.95 -3.92
CA GLU A 139 10.76 12.18 -3.31
C GLU A 139 11.75 12.84 -4.27
N ASN A 140 11.42 12.88 -5.57
CA ASN A 140 12.25 13.51 -6.59
C ASN A 140 11.92 15.00 -6.79
N SER A 141 12.82 15.70 -7.53
CA SER A 141 12.63 17.09 -7.99
C SER A 141 12.22 17.19 -9.47
N HIS A 142 12.03 16.05 -10.13
CA HIS A 142 11.67 15.90 -11.55
C HIS A 142 10.97 14.56 -11.75
N PHE A 143 10.33 14.36 -12.89
CA PHE A 143 9.82 13.04 -13.26
C PHE A 143 10.99 12.03 -13.31
N PRO A 144 10.93 10.92 -12.55
CA PRO A 144 12.02 9.94 -12.52
C PRO A 144 12.33 9.41 -13.92
N THR A 145 13.59 9.42 -14.27
CA THR A 145 14.09 8.87 -15.53
C THR A 145 13.89 7.35 -15.59
N GLU A 146 13.99 6.76 -16.79
CA GLU A 146 13.94 5.31 -16.96
C GLU A 146 15.00 4.60 -16.11
N GLU A 147 16.22 5.17 -16.01
CA GLU A 147 17.32 4.57 -15.26
C GLU A 147 17.12 4.62 -13.74
N GLU A 148 16.60 5.71 -13.21
CA GLU A 148 16.25 5.83 -11.78
C GLU A 148 15.17 4.82 -11.40
N GLN A 149 14.12 4.72 -12.21
CA GLN A 149 13.05 3.77 -12.01
C GLN A 149 13.53 2.31 -12.16
N PHE A 150 14.30 2.03 -13.20
CA PHE A 150 14.90 0.70 -13.43
C PHE A 150 15.74 0.27 -12.22
N THR A 151 16.60 1.16 -11.71
CA THR A 151 17.45 0.85 -10.55
C THR A 151 16.61 0.51 -9.32
N ALA A 152 15.55 1.28 -9.04
CA ALA A 152 14.65 1.04 -7.93
C ALA A 152 13.92 -0.31 -8.05
N TYR A 153 13.35 -0.60 -9.23
CA TYR A 153 12.60 -1.85 -9.46
C TYR A 153 13.50 -3.07 -9.49
N LYS A 154 14.69 -2.95 -10.08
CA LYS A 154 15.70 -4.03 -10.11
C LYS A 154 16.13 -4.44 -8.70
N VAL A 155 16.44 -3.49 -7.83
CA VAL A 155 16.81 -3.78 -6.43
C VAL A 155 15.74 -4.61 -5.73
N VAL A 156 14.48 -4.26 -5.93
CA VAL A 156 13.36 -5.01 -5.35
C VAL A 156 13.24 -6.40 -5.99
N ALA A 157 13.33 -6.49 -7.32
CA ALA A 157 13.27 -7.76 -8.04
C ALA A 157 14.35 -8.74 -7.57
N GLU A 158 15.60 -8.27 -7.49
CA GLU A 158 16.73 -9.09 -7.04
C GLU A 158 16.59 -9.58 -5.58
N LYS A 159 16.08 -8.72 -4.68
CA LYS A 159 15.84 -9.09 -3.28
C LYS A 159 14.70 -10.10 -3.11
N MET A 160 13.64 -9.95 -3.88
CA MET A 160 12.49 -10.85 -3.82
C MET A 160 12.72 -12.19 -4.52
N GLY A 161 13.66 -12.24 -5.49
CA GLY A 161 13.99 -13.47 -6.23
C GLY A 161 12.78 -14.02 -6.99
N ASP A 162 12.37 -15.25 -6.68
CA ASP A 162 11.23 -15.92 -7.32
C ASP A 162 9.87 -15.50 -6.74
N LYS A 163 9.84 -14.67 -5.69
CA LYS A 163 8.60 -14.18 -5.10
C LYS A 163 7.98 -13.08 -5.97
N PRO A 164 6.65 -13.10 -6.19
CA PRO A 164 5.99 -12.13 -7.06
C PRO A 164 6.09 -10.70 -6.53
N VAL A 165 6.28 -9.76 -7.45
CA VAL A 165 6.29 -8.31 -7.17
C VAL A 165 5.32 -7.61 -8.13
N ILE A 166 4.20 -7.13 -7.61
CA ILE A 166 3.21 -6.38 -8.39
C ILE A 166 3.55 -4.89 -8.30
N ILE A 167 4.01 -4.33 -9.42
CA ILE A 167 4.32 -2.90 -9.54
C ILE A 167 3.09 -2.18 -10.08
N ARG A 168 2.52 -1.29 -9.26
CA ARG A 168 1.46 -0.39 -9.70
C ARG A 168 2.07 0.75 -10.49
N THR A 169 1.57 0.99 -11.72
CA THR A 169 1.95 2.19 -12.46
C THR A 169 1.50 3.45 -11.73
N LEU A 170 2.04 4.57 -12.15
CA LEU A 170 1.88 5.86 -11.47
C LEU A 170 0.44 6.16 -11.04
N ASP A 171 0.28 6.45 -9.75
CA ASP A 171 -1.00 6.85 -9.15
C ASP A 171 -0.83 8.18 -8.39
N ILE A 172 -0.65 9.26 -9.14
CA ILE A 172 -0.62 10.66 -8.67
C ILE A 172 -1.91 11.39 -9.04
N GLY A 173 -2.11 12.55 -8.45
CA GLY A 173 -3.37 13.32 -8.53
C GLY A 173 -4.26 13.06 -7.31
N GLY A 174 -5.39 13.71 -7.22
CA GLY A 174 -6.21 13.68 -6.02
C GLY A 174 -5.53 14.42 -4.86
N ASP A 175 -5.11 13.66 -3.86
CA ASP A 175 -4.40 14.16 -2.67
C ASP A 175 -2.86 14.12 -2.79
N LYS A 176 -2.34 13.55 -3.89
CA LYS A 176 -0.90 13.34 -4.11
C LYS A 176 -0.35 14.38 -5.09
N ALA A 177 0.24 15.45 -4.57
CA ALA A 177 0.90 16.47 -5.36
C ALA A 177 2.38 16.16 -5.60
N LEU A 178 2.91 16.62 -6.73
CA LEU A 178 4.35 16.58 -7.03
C LEU A 178 4.93 17.99 -6.88
N PRO A 179 6.11 18.16 -6.25
CA PRO A 179 6.68 19.49 -6.02
C PRO A 179 7.13 20.19 -7.30
N TYR A 180 7.30 19.44 -8.38
CA TYR A 180 7.82 19.92 -9.68
C TYR A 180 6.78 19.85 -10.81
N PHE A 181 5.53 19.44 -10.50
CA PHE A 181 4.45 19.36 -11.47
C PHE A 181 3.19 19.99 -10.89
N THR A 182 2.68 21.01 -11.57
CA THR A 182 1.49 21.73 -11.12
C THR A 182 0.26 21.12 -11.77
N PHE A 183 -0.65 20.62 -10.96
CA PHE A 183 -1.98 20.23 -11.40
C PHE A 183 -2.86 21.47 -11.51
N GLU A 184 -3.69 21.52 -12.54
CA GLU A 184 -4.73 22.53 -12.60
C GLU A 184 -5.72 22.33 -11.44
N HIS A 185 -6.38 23.41 -11.03
CA HIS A 185 -7.37 23.31 -9.97
C HIS A 185 -8.59 22.50 -10.45
N GLU A 186 -8.93 21.48 -9.71
CA GLU A 186 -10.12 20.65 -9.96
C GLU A 186 -11.09 20.75 -8.79
N GLU A 187 -12.39 20.84 -9.07
CA GLU A 187 -13.45 20.86 -8.05
C GLU A 187 -13.52 19.54 -7.28
N ASN A 188 -13.20 18.42 -7.93
CA ASN A 188 -13.23 17.07 -7.36
C ASN A 188 -11.98 16.28 -7.76
N PRO A 189 -10.82 16.55 -7.16
CA PRO A 189 -9.55 15.97 -7.59
C PRO A 189 -9.52 14.42 -7.58
N PHE A 190 -10.25 13.79 -6.65
CA PHE A 190 -10.35 12.31 -6.61
C PHE A 190 -11.13 11.74 -7.80
N LEU A 191 -12.02 12.52 -8.43
CA LEU A 191 -12.77 12.14 -9.64
C LEU A 191 -12.12 12.68 -10.91
N GLY A 192 -11.05 13.44 -10.80
CA GLY A 192 -10.42 14.20 -11.84
C GLY A 192 -9.31 13.49 -12.61
N TRP A 193 -8.34 14.27 -13.04
CA TRP A 193 -7.19 13.83 -13.83
C TRP A 193 -6.12 13.23 -12.92
N ARG A 194 -6.16 11.91 -12.77
CA ARG A 194 -5.26 11.15 -11.90
C ARG A 194 -4.91 9.79 -12.48
N ALA A 195 -3.82 9.20 -12.00
CA ALA A 195 -3.43 7.82 -12.25
C ALA A 195 -3.33 7.48 -13.75
N ILE A 196 -4.02 6.43 -14.21
CA ILE A 196 -4.00 5.99 -15.61
C ILE A 196 -4.45 7.08 -16.58
N ARG A 197 -5.33 8.00 -16.17
CA ARG A 197 -5.79 9.11 -17.02
C ARG A 197 -4.64 10.03 -17.37
N ILE A 198 -3.79 10.38 -16.38
CA ILE A 198 -2.56 11.12 -16.62
C ILE A 198 -1.63 10.33 -17.54
N CYS A 199 -1.47 9.04 -17.28
CA CYS A 199 -0.57 8.17 -18.02
C CYS A 199 -0.96 8.02 -19.49
N LEU A 200 -2.26 7.99 -19.81
CA LEU A 200 -2.75 7.89 -21.18
C LEU A 200 -2.66 9.20 -21.94
N ASP A 201 -2.78 10.35 -21.25
CA ASP A 201 -2.58 11.68 -21.84
C ASP A 201 -1.08 12.04 -21.95
N GLN A 202 -0.28 11.66 -20.96
CA GLN A 202 1.16 11.88 -20.86
C GLN A 202 1.90 10.58 -21.20
N VAL A 203 1.74 10.09 -22.43
CA VAL A 203 2.21 8.77 -22.88
C VAL A 203 3.69 8.55 -22.59
N ASP A 204 4.53 9.59 -22.68
CA ASP A 204 5.98 9.47 -22.42
C ASP A 204 6.27 9.12 -20.95
N VAL A 205 5.46 9.59 -20.00
CA VAL A 205 5.59 9.23 -18.58
C VAL A 205 5.30 7.75 -18.39
N LEU A 206 4.22 7.24 -19.00
CA LEU A 206 3.86 5.83 -18.94
C LEU A 206 4.92 4.95 -19.64
N LYS A 207 5.38 5.33 -20.84
CA LYS A 207 6.42 4.61 -21.57
C LYS A 207 7.71 4.50 -20.76
N THR A 208 8.17 5.59 -20.17
CA THR A 208 9.36 5.62 -19.31
C THR A 208 9.23 4.63 -18.17
N GLN A 209 8.08 4.59 -17.49
CA GLN A 209 7.83 3.66 -16.41
C GLN A 209 7.73 2.22 -16.88
N LEU A 210 6.97 1.93 -17.95
CA LEU A 210 6.82 0.57 -18.48
C LEU A 210 8.14 0.00 -18.98
N ARG A 211 8.98 0.79 -19.66
CA ARG A 211 10.32 0.37 -20.09
C ARG A 211 11.20 0.01 -18.89
N ALA A 212 11.18 0.84 -17.82
CA ALA A 212 11.91 0.56 -16.59
C ALA A 212 11.45 -0.75 -15.93
N ILE A 213 10.14 -0.99 -15.83
CA ILE A 213 9.58 -2.23 -15.28
C ILE A 213 9.96 -3.44 -16.14
N LEU A 214 9.83 -3.32 -17.46
CA LEU A 214 10.22 -4.39 -18.41
C LEU A 214 11.70 -4.74 -18.25
N ARG A 215 12.61 -3.76 -18.24
CA ARG A 215 14.04 -4.00 -18.01
C ARG A 215 14.30 -4.70 -16.67
N ALA A 216 13.63 -4.27 -15.62
CA ALA A 216 13.76 -4.86 -14.29
C ALA A 216 13.19 -6.29 -14.23
N SER A 217 12.23 -6.66 -15.07
CA SER A 217 11.64 -8.00 -15.12
C SER A 217 12.61 -9.12 -15.56
N ALA A 218 13.80 -8.75 -16.05
CA ALA A 218 14.89 -9.72 -16.30
C ALA A 218 15.55 -10.22 -15.00
N PHE A 219 15.23 -9.65 -13.84
CA PHE A 219 15.90 -9.88 -12.55
C PHE A 219 15.02 -10.51 -11.48
N GLY A 220 13.73 -10.76 -11.75
CA GLY A 220 12.78 -11.36 -10.81
C GLY A 220 11.37 -11.45 -11.39
N ASP A 221 10.43 -12.01 -10.62
CA ASP A 221 9.02 -12.16 -11.01
C ASP A 221 8.24 -10.84 -10.83
N LEU A 222 8.38 -9.94 -11.80
CA LEU A 222 7.65 -8.66 -11.82
C LEU A 222 6.34 -8.79 -12.59
N LYS A 223 5.30 -8.12 -12.08
CA LYS A 223 3.99 -7.97 -12.71
C LYS A 223 3.60 -6.50 -12.76
N ILE A 224 2.83 -6.12 -13.78
CA ILE A 224 2.35 -4.74 -13.96
C ILE A 224 0.89 -4.64 -13.50
N MET A 225 0.54 -3.57 -12.81
CA MET A 225 -0.83 -3.30 -12.40
C MET A 225 -1.22 -1.86 -12.74
N TYR A 226 -2.26 -1.68 -13.56
CA TYR A 226 -2.80 -0.36 -13.88
C TYR A 226 -3.86 0.07 -12.85
N PRO A 227 -3.72 1.24 -12.22
CA PRO A 227 -4.72 1.81 -11.30
C PRO A 227 -5.86 2.52 -12.05
N MET A 228 -6.99 2.75 -11.39
CA MET A 228 -8.10 3.63 -11.79
C MET A 228 -8.74 3.33 -13.15
N ILE A 229 -8.63 2.11 -13.65
CA ILE A 229 -9.29 1.68 -14.90
C ILE A 229 -10.82 1.76 -14.72
N ILE A 230 -11.50 2.33 -15.72
CA ILE A 230 -12.97 2.39 -15.78
C ILE A 230 -13.54 1.71 -17.03
N SER A 231 -12.73 1.47 -18.06
CA SER A 231 -13.20 0.91 -19.32
C SER A 231 -12.21 -0.07 -19.93
N LYS A 232 -12.72 -0.89 -20.87
CA LYS A 232 -11.89 -1.77 -21.67
C LYS A 232 -10.94 -0.96 -22.59
N GLU A 233 -11.41 0.15 -23.09
CA GLU A 233 -10.67 1.00 -24.03
C GLU A 233 -9.40 1.56 -23.38
N GLU A 234 -9.49 2.06 -22.13
CA GLU A 234 -8.31 2.50 -21.36
C GLU A 234 -7.30 1.36 -21.16
N LEU A 235 -7.78 0.18 -20.81
CA LEU A 235 -6.93 -1.00 -20.63
C LEU A 235 -6.23 -1.41 -21.92
N LEU A 236 -6.94 -1.43 -23.04
CA LEU A 236 -6.36 -1.76 -24.35
C LEU A 236 -5.33 -0.72 -24.78
N GLN A 237 -5.60 0.57 -24.59
CA GLN A 237 -4.67 1.64 -24.90
C GLN A 237 -3.36 1.51 -24.06
N ALA A 238 -3.48 1.22 -22.77
CA ALA A 238 -2.30 0.97 -21.92
C ALA A 238 -1.49 -0.26 -22.39
N ASN A 239 -2.19 -1.34 -22.78
CA ASN A 239 -1.54 -2.54 -23.31
C ASN A 239 -0.85 -2.29 -24.68
N GLU A 240 -1.42 -1.47 -25.55
CA GLU A 240 -0.78 -1.06 -26.82
C GLU A 240 0.53 -0.30 -26.57
N ILE A 241 0.55 0.59 -25.57
CA ILE A 241 1.76 1.30 -25.16
C ILE A 241 2.81 0.30 -24.61
N LEU A 242 2.39 -0.68 -23.81
CA LEU A 242 3.26 -1.72 -23.30
C LEU A 242 3.89 -2.55 -24.41
N GLU A 243 3.10 -2.99 -25.40
CA GLU A 243 3.61 -3.74 -26.53
C GLU A 243 4.58 -2.92 -27.40
N ALA A 244 4.32 -1.62 -27.57
CA ALA A 244 5.27 -0.71 -28.21
C ALA A 244 6.61 -0.66 -27.44
N CYS A 245 6.58 -0.54 -26.10
CA CYS A 245 7.77 -0.59 -25.24
C CYS A 245 8.55 -1.92 -25.39
N LYS A 246 7.84 -3.05 -25.42
CA LYS A 246 8.45 -4.37 -25.67
C LYS A 246 9.14 -4.42 -27.05
N GLY A 247 8.51 -3.83 -28.08
CA GLY A 247 9.08 -3.71 -29.43
C GLY A 247 10.37 -2.90 -29.46
N GLU A 248 10.39 -1.75 -28.80
CA GLU A 248 11.56 -0.87 -28.67
C GLU A 248 12.72 -1.61 -27.98
N LEU A 249 12.47 -2.19 -26.80
CA LEU A 249 13.50 -2.92 -26.04
C LEU A 249 14.07 -4.13 -26.80
N ARG A 250 13.23 -4.85 -27.58
CA ARG A 250 13.71 -5.92 -28.47
C ARG A 250 14.64 -5.36 -29.51
N SER A 251 14.33 -4.25 -30.16
CA SER A 251 15.17 -3.61 -31.17
C SER A 251 16.50 -3.12 -30.62
N GLU A 252 16.53 -2.72 -29.36
CA GLU A 252 17.72 -2.32 -28.61
C GLU A 252 18.56 -3.51 -28.11
N GLY A 253 18.04 -4.72 -28.19
CA GLY A 253 18.70 -5.94 -27.67
C GLY A 253 18.66 -6.01 -26.13
N THR A 254 17.79 -5.26 -25.48
CA THR A 254 17.64 -5.22 -24.03
C THR A 254 16.85 -6.44 -23.55
N LYS A 255 17.36 -7.13 -22.52
CA LYS A 255 16.69 -8.29 -21.92
C LYS A 255 15.52 -7.87 -21.04
N PHE A 256 14.41 -8.58 -21.15
CA PHE A 256 13.23 -8.43 -20.29
C PHE A 256 12.38 -9.72 -20.37
N ASN A 257 11.41 -9.87 -19.46
CA ASN A 257 10.41 -10.94 -19.51
C ASN A 257 9.33 -10.58 -20.57
N PRO A 258 9.27 -11.25 -21.73
CA PRO A 258 8.26 -10.96 -22.75
C PRO A 258 6.83 -11.31 -22.30
N ASP A 259 6.70 -12.26 -21.36
CA ASP A 259 5.44 -12.79 -20.86
C ASP A 259 5.06 -12.18 -19.50
N ILE A 260 5.56 -10.97 -19.23
CA ILE A 260 5.23 -10.24 -18.00
C ILE A 260 3.72 -10.13 -17.83
N GLN A 261 3.21 -10.56 -16.67
CA GLN A 261 1.78 -10.52 -16.37
C GLN A 261 1.28 -9.09 -16.15
N VAL A 262 0.08 -8.82 -16.67
CA VAL A 262 -0.57 -7.52 -16.58
C VAL A 262 -1.93 -7.65 -15.90
N GLY A 263 -2.14 -6.90 -14.84
CA GLY A 263 -3.41 -6.82 -14.13
C GLY A 263 -3.91 -5.39 -13.97
N ILE A 264 -5.06 -5.25 -13.36
CA ILE A 264 -5.63 -3.95 -12.99
C ILE A 264 -5.97 -3.91 -11.51
N MET A 265 -5.91 -2.71 -10.95
CA MET A 265 -6.50 -2.42 -9.65
C MET A 265 -7.99 -2.14 -9.85
N VAL A 266 -8.84 -3.03 -9.30
CA VAL A 266 -10.28 -2.83 -9.32
C VAL A 266 -10.66 -1.99 -8.10
N GLU A 267 -10.83 -0.71 -8.33
CA GLU A 267 -11.06 0.29 -7.29
C GLU A 267 -12.13 1.32 -7.65
N THR A 268 -12.70 1.20 -8.85
CA THR A 268 -13.82 2.03 -9.31
C THR A 268 -15.10 1.20 -9.45
N PRO A 269 -16.29 1.74 -9.15
CA PRO A 269 -17.56 1.04 -9.40
C PRO A 269 -17.76 0.65 -10.87
N ALA A 270 -17.17 1.40 -11.82
CA ALA A 270 -17.19 1.06 -13.23
C ALA A 270 -16.42 -0.24 -13.52
N ALA A 271 -15.19 -0.38 -12.98
CA ALA A 271 -14.42 -1.61 -13.13
C ALA A 271 -15.11 -2.81 -12.46
N VAL A 272 -15.78 -2.61 -11.31
CA VAL A 272 -16.62 -3.65 -10.69
C VAL A 272 -17.76 -4.08 -11.62
N ALA A 273 -18.49 -3.12 -12.21
CA ALA A 273 -19.59 -3.40 -13.10
C ALA A 273 -19.16 -4.17 -14.37
N MET A 274 -17.94 -3.87 -14.85
CA MET A 274 -17.34 -4.43 -16.08
C MET A 274 -16.35 -5.58 -15.81
N SER A 275 -16.26 -6.09 -14.59
CA SER A 275 -15.24 -7.07 -14.20
C SER A 275 -15.27 -8.36 -15.04
N ASP A 276 -16.44 -8.82 -15.45
CA ASP A 276 -16.64 -9.98 -16.33
C ASP A 276 -16.09 -9.77 -17.75
N VAL A 277 -16.12 -8.52 -18.24
CA VAL A 277 -15.54 -8.13 -19.53
C VAL A 277 -14.04 -7.94 -19.39
N LEU A 278 -13.58 -7.17 -18.39
CA LEU A 278 -12.18 -6.84 -18.14
C LEU A 278 -11.32 -8.08 -17.87
N ALA A 279 -11.88 -9.11 -17.21
CA ALA A 279 -11.21 -10.38 -16.95
C ALA A 279 -10.71 -11.10 -18.21
N ASN A 280 -11.22 -10.78 -19.40
CA ASN A 280 -10.72 -11.37 -20.65
C ASN A 280 -9.43 -10.70 -21.16
N TYR A 281 -9.03 -9.56 -20.59
CA TYR A 281 -7.93 -8.72 -21.09
C TYR A 281 -6.81 -8.52 -20.06
N VAL A 282 -6.88 -9.22 -18.92
CA VAL A 282 -5.89 -9.17 -17.84
C VAL A 282 -5.46 -10.56 -17.42
N ASP A 283 -4.32 -10.65 -16.74
CA ASP A 283 -3.84 -11.88 -16.13
C ASP A 283 -4.32 -12.04 -14.69
N PHE A 284 -4.56 -10.94 -13.98
CA PHE A 284 -5.05 -10.93 -12.60
C PHE A 284 -5.81 -9.64 -12.27
N PHE A 285 -6.58 -9.70 -11.18
CA PHE A 285 -7.14 -8.51 -10.53
C PHE A 285 -6.51 -8.29 -9.16
N SER A 286 -6.44 -7.03 -8.74
CA SER A 286 -6.17 -6.64 -7.36
C SER A 286 -7.23 -5.66 -6.90
N ILE A 287 -7.96 -5.97 -5.84
CA ILE A 287 -9.04 -5.11 -5.36
C ILE A 287 -8.47 -4.01 -4.46
N GLY A 288 -8.53 -2.77 -4.92
CA GLY A 288 -8.10 -1.57 -4.20
C GLY A 288 -9.20 -1.09 -3.25
N THR A 289 -9.28 -1.69 -2.06
CA THR A 289 -10.42 -1.52 -1.15
C THR A 289 -10.62 -0.09 -0.67
N ASN A 290 -9.57 0.71 -0.57
CA ASN A 290 -9.66 2.08 -0.06
C ASN A 290 -10.45 2.98 -1.02
N ASP A 291 -10.05 3.04 -2.28
CA ASP A 291 -10.71 3.85 -3.30
C ASP A 291 -12.04 3.21 -3.71
N LEU A 292 -12.13 1.89 -3.77
CA LEU A 292 -13.40 1.20 -4.02
C LEU A 292 -14.48 1.57 -2.99
N CYS A 293 -14.12 1.60 -1.71
CA CYS A 293 -15.03 1.98 -0.64
C CYS A 293 -15.44 3.47 -0.78
N GLN A 294 -14.47 4.36 -0.99
CA GLN A 294 -14.69 5.79 -1.19
C GLN A 294 -15.65 6.07 -2.33
N TYR A 295 -15.42 5.49 -3.51
CA TYR A 295 -16.25 5.72 -4.70
C TYR A 295 -17.61 5.01 -4.62
N THR A 296 -17.67 3.81 -4.05
CA THR A 296 -18.94 3.08 -3.90
C THR A 296 -19.89 3.79 -2.95
N LEU A 297 -19.38 4.35 -1.85
CA LEU A 297 -20.17 5.05 -0.85
C LEU A 297 -20.29 6.57 -1.11
N ALA A 298 -19.55 7.10 -2.09
CA ALA A 298 -19.42 8.54 -2.35
C ALA A 298 -19.00 9.32 -1.07
N VAL A 299 -18.03 8.77 -0.32
CA VAL A 299 -17.53 9.33 0.93
C VAL A 299 -16.05 9.59 0.80
N ASP A 300 -15.66 10.85 0.89
CA ASP A 300 -14.25 11.24 0.98
C ASP A 300 -13.69 10.86 2.36
N ARG A 301 -12.78 9.88 2.38
CA ARG A 301 -12.11 9.41 3.61
C ARG A 301 -11.23 10.46 4.27
N GLY A 302 -10.77 11.46 3.51
CA GLY A 302 -9.99 12.59 4.01
C GLY A 302 -10.83 13.68 4.68
N ASN A 303 -12.14 13.71 4.46
CA ASN A 303 -13.02 14.70 5.03
C ASN A 303 -13.46 14.30 6.44
N VAL A 304 -12.90 14.99 7.44
CA VAL A 304 -13.13 14.72 8.87
C VAL A 304 -14.61 14.68 9.27
N LYS A 305 -15.47 15.49 8.60
CA LYS A 305 -16.90 15.58 8.94
C LYS A 305 -17.70 14.34 8.54
N ILE A 306 -17.26 13.64 7.50
CA ILE A 306 -17.98 12.50 6.93
C ILE A 306 -17.18 11.19 6.95
N ALA A 307 -15.92 11.22 7.36
CA ALA A 307 -15.05 10.04 7.42
C ALA A 307 -15.67 8.89 8.26
N GLY A 308 -16.48 9.20 9.27
CA GLY A 308 -17.21 8.19 10.04
C GLY A 308 -18.26 7.39 9.23
N ARG A 309 -18.59 7.82 8.00
CA ARG A 309 -19.46 7.08 7.08
C ARG A 309 -18.68 6.15 6.15
N TYR A 310 -17.37 6.28 6.11
CA TYR A 310 -16.48 5.37 5.38
C TYR A 310 -16.48 4.02 6.13
N ASN A 311 -17.07 3.01 5.52
CA ASN A 311 -17.24 1.70 6.13
C ASN A 311 -16.97 0.58 5.09
N PRO A 312 -15.78 -0.03 5.11
CA PRO A 312 -15.45 -1.14 4.21
C PRO A 312 -16.35 -2.38 4.38
N LEU A 313 -16.96 -2.56 5.56
CA LEU A 313 -17.95 -3.64 5.82
C LEU A 313 -19.36 -3.32 5.29
N HIS A 314 -19.55 -2.16 4.63
CA HIS A 314 -20.85 -1.81 4.07
C HIS A 314 -21.29 -2.84 3.00
N PRO A 315 -22.56 -3.31 3.02
CA PRO A 315 -23.02 -4.34 2.09
C PRO A 315 -22.79 -4.04 0.60
N ALA A 316 -22.80 -2.77 0.20
CA ALA A 316 -22.51 -2.37 -1.18
C ALA A 316 -21.04 -2.64 -1.55
N VAL A 317 -20.11 -2.35 -0.63
CA VAL A 317 -18.67 -2.62 -0.83
C VAL A 317 -18.41 -4.12 -0.86
N LEU A 318 -18.96 -4.87 0.09
CA LEU A 318 -18.82 -6.34 0.14
C LEU A 318 -19.38 -7.02 -1.11
N ARG A 319 -20.54 -6.58 -1.62
CA ARG A 319 -21.11 -7.08 -2.88
C ARG A 319 -20.22 -6.74 -4.08
N SER A 320 -19.61 -5.57 -4.09
CA SER A 320 -18.66 -5.18 -5.14
C SER A 320 -17.43 -6.08 -5.14
N ILE A 321 -16.84 -6.33 -3.98
CA ILE A 321 -15.71 -7.25 -3.80
C ILE A 321 -16.07 -8.65 -4.30
N LYS A 322 -17.19 -9.20 -3.81
CA LYS A 322 -17.64 -10.56 -4.20
C LYS A 322 -17.89 -10.68 -5.71
N ARG A 323 -18.52 -9.66 -6.32
CA ARG A 323 -18.74 -9.63 -7.77
C ARG A 323 -17.45 -9.70 -8.58
N VAL A 324 -16.42 -8.96 -8.16
CA VAL A 324 -15.10 -8.97 -8.84
C VAL A 324 -14.45 -10.34 -8.73
N ILE A 325 -14.47 -10.94 -7.53
CA ILE A 325 -13.91 -12.27 -7.29
C ILE A 325 -14.63 -13.32 -8.16
N ASP A 326 -15.97 -13.33 -8.17
CA ASP A 326 -16.75 -14.26 -8.99
C ASP A 326 -16.48 -14.10 -10.49
N ALA A 327 -16.38 -12.86 -10.98
CA ALA A 327 -16.11 -12.58 -12.38
C ALA A 327 -14.71 -13.06 -12.81
N ALA A 328 -13.71 -12.87 -11.95
CA ALA A 328 -12.36 -13.34 -12.20
C ALA A 328 -12.28 -14.87 -12.18
N HIS A 329 -12.85 -15.51 -11.15
CA HIS A 329 -12.85 -16.97 -11.03
C HIS A 329 -13.57 -17.65 -12.19
N ALA A 330 -14.67 -17.07 -12.69
CA ALA A 330 -15.36 -17.55 -13.88
C ALA A 330 -14.47 -17.58 -15.14
N LYS A 331 -13.37 -16.82 -15.13
CA LYS A 331 -12.36 -16.77 -16.20
C LYS A 331 -11.02 -17.44 -15.82
N GLY A 332 -10.95 -18.10 -14.66
CA GLY A 332 -9.73 -18.72 -14.16
C GLY A 332 -8.62 -17.71 -13.81
N LYS A 333 -8.99 -16.46 -13.47
CA LYS A 333 -8.02 -15.41 -13.15
C LYS A 333 -7.86 -15.27 -11.64
N PRO A 334 -6.62 -15.16 -11.13
CA PRO A 334 -6.37 -14.90 -9.73
C PRO A 334 -6.83 -13.50 -9.33
N VAL A 335 -7.29 -13.36 -8.08
CA VAL A 335 -7.70 -12.08 -7.49
C VAL A 335 -6.98 -11.87 -6.18
N GLY A 336 -6.20 -10.78 -6.10
CA GLY A 336 -5.65 -10.30 -4.85
C GLY A 336 -6.49 -9.15 -4.27
N MET A 337 -6.24 -8.86 -3.00
CA MET A 337 -6.79 -7.68 -2.34
C MET A 337 -5.65 -6.84 -1.78
N CYS A 338 -5.65 -5.55 -2.08
CA CYS A 338 -4.75 -4.57 -1.49
C CYS A 338 -5.57 -3.40 -0.90
N GLY A 339 -5.01 -2.73 0.06
CA GLY A 339 -5.69 -1.71 0.83
C GLY A 339 -5.91 -2.16 2.27
N GLU A 340 -6.32 -1.21 3.11
CA GLU A 340 -6.37 -1.41 4.57
C GLU A 340 -7.36 -2.49 5.01
N PHE A 341 -8.44 -2.64 4.27
CA PHE A 341 -9.47 -3.64 4.59
C PHE A 341 -8.99 -5.09 4.43
N ALA A 342 -7.99 -5.34 3.59
CA ALA A 342 -7.40 -6.68 3.43
C ALA A 342 -6.74 -7.19 4.72
N GLY A 343 -6.36 -6.29 5.62
CA GLY A 343 -5.78 -6.62 6.92
C GLY A 343 -6.66 -6.31 8.12
N ASP A 344 -7.92 -6.07 7.92
CA ASP A 344 -8.85 -5.92 9.03
C ASP A 344 -9.21 -7.32 9.59
N GLU A 345 -8.73 -7.62 10.78
CA GLU A 345 -8.97 -8.92 11.46
C GLU A 345 -10.46 -9.27 11.55
N ARG A 346 -11.33 -8.26 11.70
CA ARG A 346 -12.79 -8.45 11.77
C ARG A 346 -13.39 -8.95 10.46
N ALA A 347 -12.68 -8.71 9.35
CA ALA A 347 -13.11 -9.10 8.01
C ALA A 347 -12.45 -10.39 7.52
N ALA A 348 -11.41 -10.87 8.20
CA ALA A 348 -10.56 -11.96 7.71
C ALA A 348 -11.36 -13.22 7.31
N GLU A 349 -12.25 -13.70 8.18
CA GLU A 349 -13.07 -14.88 7.89
C GLU A 349 -14.04 -14.64 6.72
N LEU A 350 -14.67 -13.46 6.67
CA LEU A 350 -15.60 -13.09 5.60
C LEU A 350 -14.88 -13.01 4.26
N LEU A 351 -13.73 -12.35 4.23
CA LEU A 351 -12.93 -12.18 3.03
C LEU A 351 -12.36 -13.52 2.55
N ALA A 352 -11.87 -14.37 3.47
CA ALA A 352 -11.47 -15.74 3.14
C ALA A 352 -12.61 -16.53 2.50
N GLY A 353 -13.83 -16.41 3.02
CA GLY A 353 -15.03 -17.02 2.45
C GLY A 353 -15.42 -16.48 1.06
N PHE A 354 -14.96 -15.31 0.66
CA PHE A 354 -15.14 -14.79 -0.71
C PHE A 354 -14.17 -15.42 -1.71
N GLY A 355 -13.03 -15.94 -1.24
CA GLY A 355 -12.07 -16.73 -2.02
C GLY A 355 -11.06 -15.94 -2.85
N PRO A 356 -10.55 -14.77 -2.44
CA PRO A 356 -9.37 -14.20 -3.10
C PRO A 356 -8.17 -15.13 -2.88
N VAL A 357 -7.16 -15.07 -3.77
CA VAL A 357 -5.97 -15.91 -3.66
C VAL A 357 -4.83 -15.25 -2.91
N SER A 358 -4.80 -13.91 -2.85
CA SER A 358 -3.77 -13.18 -2.11
C SER A 358 -4.32 -12.00 -1.32
N TYR A 359 -3.71 -11.78 -0.16
CA TYR A 359 -3.97 -10.64 0.71
C TYR A 359 -2.70 -9.81 0.81
N THR A 360 -2.78 -8.55 0.40
CA THR A 360 -1.68 -7.61 0.51
C THR A 360 -1.91 -6.70 1.71
N HIS A 361 -1.39 -7.10 2.86
CA HIS A 361 -1.61 -6.37 4.10
C HIS A 361 -0.33 -5.93 4.79
N LEU A 362 0.71 -6.76 4.79
CA LEU A 362 1.94 -6.38 5.47
C LEU A 362 2.46 -5.03 4.93
N ARG A 363 2.11 -3.97 5.64
CA ARG A 363 2.80 -2.69 5.43
C ARG A 363 4.17 -2.82 6.07
N ALA A 364 5.20 -2.37 5.37
CA ALA A 364 6.53 -2.26 5.94
C ALA A 364 6.59 -1.35 7.19
N HIS A 365 5.45 -0.79 7.62
CA HIS A 365 5.31 0.21 8.67
C HIS A 365 4.28 -0.12 9.77
N GLU A 366 3.71 -1.32 9.79
CA GLU A 366 2.79 -1.77 10.87
C GLU A 366 3.38 -2.85 11.72
#